data_9fc79bd86368f86de512e7b0f7121a17
#
_entry.id   9fc79bd86368f86de512e7b0f7121a17
#
_cell.length_a   1.000
_cell.length_b   1.000
_cell.length_c   1.000
_cell.angle_alpha   90.00
_cell.angle_beta   90.00
_cell.angle_gamma   90.00
#
_symmetry.space_group_name_H-M   'P 1'
#
loop_
_entity.id
_entity.type
_entity.pdbx_description
1 polymer ?
#
loop_
_entity_poly.entity_id
_entity_poly.type
_entity_poly.pdbx_seq_one_letter_code
_entity_poly.pdbx_strand_id
1 'polypeptide(L)'
;ERTCADGALNGHLEVLQLARANGCPWDEMTCANAAENGHLEVLQWAHRNGCPWDRKTCTYASLKGRWEVLEWAHANGCEWDKWTCANAAENGHLEGLKWAHANGCPWDENTCANAARNG
;
A
#
# COMPACT_ATOMS: atom_id res chain seq x y z
N GLU A 1 15.88 18.03 8.26
CA GLU A 1 15.63 18.03 6.82
C GLU A 1 14.45 17.13 6.48
N ARG A 2 13.45 17.69 5.83
CA ARG A 2 12.28 16.92 5.46
C ARG A 2 12.50 16.13 4.19
N THR A 3 11.94 14.91 4.14
CA THR A 3 12.02 14.05 2.99
C THR A 3 10.70 14.03 2.25
N CYS A 4 10.70 13.51 1.05
CA CYS A 4 9.47 13.29 0.30
C CYS A 4 8.53 12.31 1.00
N ALA A 5 9.07 11.43 1.84
CA ALA A 5 8.24 10.51 2.62
C ALA A 5 7.27 11.26 3.54
N ASP A 6 7.67 12.39 4.11
CA ASP A 6 6.80 13.20 4.95
C ASP A 6 5.62 13.77 4.16
N GLY A 7 5.88 14.26 2.95
CA GLY A 7 4.82 14.75 2.06
C GLY A 7 3.87 13.64 1.67
N ALA A 8 4.40 12.47 1.37
CA ALA A 8 3.60 11.30 1.01
C ALA A 8 2.72 10.84 2.17
N LEU A 9 3.26 10.90 3.39
CA LEU A 9 2.53 10.51 4.59
C LEU A 9 1.29 11.37 4.80
N ASN A 10 1.39 12.65 4.51
CA ASN A 10 0.32 13.62 4.73
C ASN A 10 -0.63 13.77 3.53
N GLY A 11 -0.36 13.09 2.41
CA GLY A 11 -1.26 13.10 1.26
C GLY A 11 -1.33 14.40 0.49
N HIS A 12 -0.36 15.28 0.68
CA HIS A 12 -0.35 16.57 -0.01
C HIS A 12 0.44 16.46 -1.33
N LEU A 13 -0.26 16.10 -2.40
CA LEU A 13 0.38 15.87 -3.69
C LEU A 13 1.14 17.09 -4.19
N GLU A 14 0.55 18.27 -4.11
CA GLU A 14 1.20 19.50 -4.55
C GLU A 14 2.49 19.78 -3.78
N VAL A 15 2.47 19.53 -2.47
CA VAL A 15 3.65 19.69 -1.63
C VAL A 15 4.72 18.70 -2.02
N LEU A 16 4.34 17.46 -2.28
CA LEU A 16 5.28 16.42 -2.71
C LEU A 16 5.90 16.78 -4.06
N GLN A 17 5.09 17.23 -5.00
CA GLN A 17 5.55 17.63 -6.33
C GLN A 17 6.56 18.76 -6.23
N LEU A 18 6.25 19.78 -5.43
CA LEU A 18 7.14 20.92 -5.22
C LEU A 18 8.44 20.50 -4.55
N ALA A 19 8.33 19.69 -3.50
CA ALA A 19 9.51 19.19 -2.79
C ALA A 19 10.41 18.41 -3.72
N ARG A 20 9.83 17.54 -4.54
CA ARG A 20 10.59 16.72 -5.47
C ARG A 20 11.27 17.58 -6.56
N ALA A 21 10.58 18.61 -7.04
CA ALA A 21 11.15 19.55 -8.00
C ALA A 21 12.35 20.28 -7.43
N ASN A 22 12.42 20.44 -6.12
CA ASN A 22 13.53 21.09 -5.41
C ASN A 22 14.58 20.09 -4.90
N GLY A 23 14.55 18.86 -5.39
CA GLY A 23 15.57 17.88 -5.07
C GLY A 23 15.37 17.08 -3.79
N CYS A 24 14.18 17.12 -3.23
CA CYS A 24 13.87 16.32 -2.05
C CYS A 24 14.09 14.84 -2.35
N PRO A 25 14.88 14.13 -1.54
CA PRO A 25 15.12 12.70 -1.78
C PRO A 25 13.87 11.87 -1.48
N TRP A 26 13.70 10.81 -2.25
CA TRP A 26 12.65 9.83 -1.97
C TRP A 26 13.20 8.40 -2.08
N ASP A 27 12.51 7.48 -1.44
CA ASP A 27 12.88 6.08 -1.42
C ASP A 27 11.62 5.20 -1.29
N GLU A 28 11.82 3.89 -1.01
CA GLU A 28 10.71 2.94 -0.88
C GLU A 28 9.69 3.36 0.20
N MET A 29 10.14 4.09 1.20
CA MET A 29 9.24 4.56 2.26
C MET A 29 8.30 5.65 1.79
N THR A 30 8.65 6.39 0.75
CA THR A 30 7.75 7.40 0.18
C THR A 30 6.49 6.73 -0.32
N CYS A 31 6.62 5.68 -1.13
CA CYS A 31 5.48 4.93 -1.63
C CYS A 31 4.76 4.18 -0.50
N ALA A 32 5.52 3.57 0.41
CA ALA A 32 4.93 2.82 1.53
C ALA A 32 4.08 3.72 2.43
N ASN A 33 4.56 4.92 2.73
CA ASN A 33 3.82 5.87 3.57
C ASN A 33 2.53 6.34 2.89
N ALA A 34 2.59 6.61 1.59
CA ALA A 34 1.40 7.00 0.83
C ALA A 34 0.37 5.85 0.86
N ALA A 35 0.85 4.63 0.65
CA ALA A 35 0.00 3.44 0.67
C ALA A 35 -0.66 3.23 2.04
N GLU A 36 0.13 3.33 3.10
CA GLU A 36 -0.36 3.13 4.47
C GLU A 36 -1.50 4.07 4.80
N ASN A 37 -1.42 5.31 4.34
CA ASN A 37 -2.40 6.34 4.66
C ASN A 37 -3.49 6.49 3.61
N GLY A 38 -3.52 5.61 2.61
CA GLY A 38 -4.59 5.59 1.62
C GLY A 38 -4.52 6.71 0.60
N HIS A 39 -3.36 7.29 0.40
CA HIS A 39 -3.17 8.40 -0.54
C HIS A 39 -2.84 7.87 -1.92
N LEU A 40 -3.85 7.32 -2.58
CA LEU A 40 -3.69 6.66 -3.87
C LEU A 40 -3.13 7.60 -4.94
N GLU A 41 -3.66 8.82 -5.01
CA GLU A 41 -3.20 9.80 -5.99
C GLU A 41 -1.71 10.12 -5.83
N VAL A 42 -1.27 10.30 -4.60
CA VAL A 42 0.13 10.55 -4.27
C VAL A 42 0.99 9.35 -4.70
N LEU A 43 0.53 8.15 -4.34
CA LEU A 43 1.24 6.92 -4.69
C LEU A 43 1.37 6.75 -6.20
N GLN A 44 0.28 6.98 -6.94
CA GLN A 44 0.28 6.87 -8.39
C GLN A 44 1.26 7.85 -9.03
N TRP A 45 1.24 9.10 -8.56
CA TRP A 45 2.16 10.10 -9.09
C TRP A 45 3.61 9.74 -8.81
N ALA A 46 3.91 9.34 -7.57
CA ALA A 46 5.26 8.96 -7.18
C ALA A 46 5.77 7.79 -8.04
N HIS A 47 4.94 6.76 -8.18
CA HIS A 47 5.31 5.59 -8.96
C HIS A 47 5.59 5.94 -10.43
N ARG A 48 4.72 6.76 -11.04
CA ARG A 48 4.90 7.18 -12.43
C ARG A 48 6.17 7.98 -12.64
N ASN A 49 6.62 8.66 -11.61
CA ASN A 49 7.80 9.52 -11.68
C ASN A 49 9.07 8.83 -11.18
N GLY A 50 9.03 7.51 -11.07
CA GLY A 50 10.22 6.72 -10.79
C GLY A 50 10.58 6.56 -9.33
N CYS A 51 9.68 6.89 -8.42
CA CYS A 51 9.93 6.64 -7.00
C CYS A 51 10.05 5.13 -6.78
N PRO A 52 11.13 4.66 -6.15
CA PRO A 52 11.28 3.23 -5.91
C PRO A 52 10.18 2.73 -4.97
N TRP A 53 9.75 1.51 -5.20
CA TRP A 53 8.85 0.85 -4.27
C TRP A 53 9.21 -0.63 -4.14
N ASP A 54 8.72 -1.26 -3.09
CA ASP A 54 8.90 -2.69 -2.88
C ASP A 54 7.63 -3.25 -2.25
N ARG A 55 7.69 -4.49 -1.76
CA ARG A 55 6.53 -5.16 -1.16
C ARG A 55 5.96 -4.42 0.06
N LYS A 56 6.74 -3.52 0.68
CA LYS A 56 6.25 -2.72 1.82
C LYS A 56 5.03 -1.89 1.43
N THR A 57 4.94 -1.45 0.19
CA THR A 57 3.77 -0.71 -0.29
C THR A 57 2.50 -1.54 -0.10
N CYS A 58 2.49 -2.78 -0.54
CA CYS A 58 1.35 -3.67 -0.35
C CYS A 58 1.15 -4.06 1.11
N THR A 59 2.24 -4.36 1.82
CA THR A 59 2.16 -4.76 3.23
C THR A 59 1.54 -3.65 4.07
N TYR A 60 2.00 -2.42 3.91
CA TYR A 60 1.47 -1.31 4.70
C TYR A 60 0.03 -0.98 4.33
N ALA A 61 -0.31 -1.06 3.04
CA ALA A 61 -1.69 -0.88 2.60
C ALA A 61 -2.61 -1.93 3.25
N SER A 62 -2.18 -3.18 3.28
CA SER A 62 -2.97 -4.26 3.86
C SER A 62 -3.14 -4.11 5.37
N LEU A 63 -2.11 -3.62 6.07
CA LEU A 63 -2.18 -3.40 7.51
C LEU A 63 -3.27 -2.39 7.88
N LYS A 64 -3.51 -1.43 7.01
CA LYS A 64 -4.50 -0.38 7.25
C LYS A 64 -5.80 -0.60 6.48
N GLY A 65 -5.94 -1.71 5.77
CA GLY A 65 -7.15 -2.00 5.01
C GLY A 65 -7.38 -1.08 3.82
N ARG A 66 -6.32 -0.61 3.20
CA ARG A 66 -6.41 0.32 2.06
C ARG A 66 -6.60 -0.46 0.76
N TRP A 67 -7.81 -0.93 0.50
CA TRP A 67 -8.10 -1.83 -0.61
C TRP A 67 -7.88 -1.23 -1.98
N GLU A 68 -8.28 0.02 -2.16
CA GLU A 68 -8.09 0.69 -3.44
C GLU A 68 -6.60 0.79 -3.77
N VAL A 69 -5.79 1.10 -2.77
CA VAL A 69 -4.35 1.18 -2.91
C VAL A 69 -3.77 -0.20 -3.22
N LEU A 70 -4.20 -1.21 -2.47
CA LEU A 70 -3.70 -2.57 -2.64
C LEU A 70 -4.02 -3.12 -4.03
N GLU A 71 -5.25 -2.89 -4.48
CA GLU A 71 -5.69 -3.32 -5.80
C GLU A 71 -4.86 -2.66 -6.90
N TRP A 72 -4.68 -1.35 -6.82
CA TRP A 72 -3.88 -0.63 -7.79
C TRP A 72 -2.42 -1.10 -7.77
N ALA A 73 -1.84 -1.21 -6.59
CA ALA A 73 -0.44 -1.63 -6.43
C ALA A 73 -0.20 -3.01 -7.03
N HIS A 74 -1.09 -3.95 -6.73
CA HIS A 74 -0.97 -5.29 -7.26
C HIS A 74 -1.06 -5.30 -8.79
N ALA A 75 -1.98 -4.53 -9.36
CA ALA A 75 -2.15 -4.41 -10.81
C ALA A 75 -0.89 -3.82 -11.47
N ASN A 76 -0.11 -3.05 -10.73
CA ASN A 76 1.11 -2.44 -11.21
C ASN A 76 2.39 -3.20 -10.81
N GLY A 77 2.24 -4.44 -10.39
CA GLY A 77 3.37 -5.32 -10.17
C GLY A 77 3.95 -5.33 -8.77
N CYS A 78 3.29 -4.68 -7.81
CA CYS A 78 3.76 -4.73 -6.43
C CYS A 78 3.59 -6.15 -5.89
N GLU A 79 4.65 -6.71 -5.35
CA GLU A 79 4.61 -8.06 -4.83
C GLU A 79 3.85 -8.14 -3.52
N TRP A 80 3.10 -9.21 -3.36
CA TRP A 80 2.46 -9.51 -2.10
C TRP A 80 2.79 -10.94 -1.67
N ASP A 81 2.61 -11.24 -0.40
CA ASP A 81 2.90 -12.56 0.16
C ASP A 81 1.78 -12.96 1.12
N LYS A 82 1.98 -14.08 1.83
CA LYS A 82 0.98 -14.57 2.78
C LYS A 82 0.67 -13.57 3.88
N TRP A 83 1.63 -12.71 4.24
CA TRP A 83 1.42 -11.71 5.29
C TRP A 83 0.46 -10.62 4.81
N THR A 84 0.53 -10.25 3.54
CA THR A 84 -0.41 -9.32 2.94
C THR A 84 -1.83 -9.86 3.07
N CYS A 85 -2.03 -11.12 2.73
CA CYS A 85 -3.33 -11.77 2.82
C CYS A 85 -3.81 -11.91 4.26
N ALA A 86 -2.91 -12.30 5.16
CA ALA A 86 -3.24 -12.45 6.58
C ALA A 86 -3.66 -11.10 7.19
N ASN A 87 -2.93 -10.04 6.85
CA ASN A 87 -3.27 -8.69 7.31
C ASN A 87 -4.63 -8.25 6.80
N ALA A 88 -4.92 -8.56 5.54
CA ALA A 88 -6.21 -8.27 4.93
C ALA A 88 -7.34 -8.94 5.70
N ALA A 89 -7.17 -10.22 5.99
CA ALA A 89 -8.16 -10.99 6.72
C ALA A 89 -8.33 -10.47 8.14
N GLU A 90 -7.23 -10.17 8.80
CA GLU A 90 -7.23 -9.71 10.19
C GLU A 90 -7.93 -8.37 10.35
N ASN A 91 -7.82 -7.50 9.35
CA ASN A 91 -8.44 -6.18 9.41
C ASN A 91 -9.91 -6.19 8.99
N GLY A 92 -10.50 -7.37 8.82
CA GLY A 92 -11.94 -7.50 8.70
C GLY A 92 -12.56 -7.03 7.39
N HIS A 93 -11.78 -6.97 6.34
CA HIS A 93 -12.26 -6.49 5.06
C HIS A 93 -12.67 -7.65 4.17
N LEU A 94 -13.89 -8.11 4.36
CA LEU A 94 -14.41 -9.27 3.62
C LEU A 94 -14.28 -9.12 2.11
N GLU A 95 -14.65 -7.96 1.59
CA GLU A 95 -14.55 -7.72 0.15
C GLU A 95 -13.11 -7.74 -0.33
N GLY A 96 -12.21 -7.16 0.45
CA GLY A 96 -10.80 -7.18 0.15
C GLY A 96 -10.23 -8.58 0.20
N LEU A 97 -10.67 -9.37 1.16
CA LEU A 97 -10.24 -10.76 1.26
C LEU A 97 -10.72 -11.57 0.04
N LYS A 98 -11.95 -11.36 -0.38
CA LYS A 98 -12.50 -12.02 -1.57
C LYS A 98 -11.71 -11.61 -2.81
N TRP A 99 -11.41 -10.33 -2.94
CA TRP A 99 -10.63 -9.83 -4.06
C TRP A 99 -9.23 -10.44 -4.06
N ALA A 100 -8.56 -10.44 -2.91
CA ALA A 100 -7.22 -10.99 -2.78
C ALA A 100 -7.20 -12.47 -3.17
N HIS A 101 -8.16 -13.23 -2.70
CA HIS A 101 -8.26 -14.64 -3.02
C HIS A 101 -8.48 -14.85 -4.52
N ALA A 102 -9.35 -14.05 -5.13
CA ALA A 102 -9.63 -14.14 -6.56
C ALA A 102 -8.40 -13.81 -7.41
N ASN A 103 -7.49 -13.00 -6.87
CA ASN A 103 -6.26 -12.61 -7.56
C ASN A 103 -5.03 -13.44 -7.16
N GLY A 104 -5.27 -14.58 -6.52
CA GLY A 104 -4.21 -15.54 -6.25
C GLY A 104 -3.32 -15.22 -5.06
N CYS A 105 -3.80 -14.37 -4.16
CA CYS A 105 -3.04 -14.06 -2.96
C CYS A 105 -2.87 -15.33 -2.12
N PRO A 106 -1.64 -15.69 -1.72
CA PRO A 106 -1.44 -16.89 -0.92
C PRO A 106 -2.13 -16.77 0.44
N TRP A 107 -2.81 -17.82 0.86
CA TRP A 107 -3.38 -17.85 2.19
C TRP A 107 -3.27 -19.25 2.78
N ASP A 108 -3.42 -19.33 4.10
CA ASP A 108 -3.34 -20.59 4.83
C ASP A 108 -4.49 -20.66 5.85
N GLU A 109 -4.42 -21.65 6.73
CA GLU A 109 -5.44 -21.82 7.77
C GLU A 109 -5.59 -20.61 8.67
N ASN A 110 -4.47 -19.95 8.96
CA ASN A 110 -4.49 -18.75 9.81
C ASN A 110 -5.23 -17.59 9.13
N THR A 111 -5.08 -17.45 7.83
CA THR A 111 -5.80 -16.44 7.06
C THR A 111 -7.30 -16.66 7.17
N CYS A 112 -7.74 -17.90 6.97
CA CYS A 112 -9.15 -18.24 7.07
C CYS A 112 -9.68 -18.05 8.48
N ALA A 113 -8.90 -18.44 9.49
CA ALA A 113 -9.29 -18.30 10.89
C ALA A 113 -9.42 -16.82 11.27
N ASN A 114 -8.51 -15.98 10.82
CA ASN A 114 -8.55 -14.54 11.10
C ASN A 114 -9.76 -13.89 10.42
N ALA A 115 -10.07 -14.29 9.20
CA ALA A 115 -11.26 -13.78 8.49
C ALA A 115 -12.54 -14.15 9.25
N ALA A 116 -12.63 -15.39 9.71
CA ALA A 116 -13.79 -15.85 10.46
C ALA A 116 -13.95 -15.10 11.79
N ARG A 117 -12.82 -14.80 12.46
CA ARG A 117 -12.81 -14.10 13.73
C ARG A 117 -13.30 -12.66 13.59
N ASN A 118 -12.92 -12.00 12.52
CA ASN A 118 -13.20 -10.58 12.34
C ASN A 118 -14.39 -10.30 11.44
N GLY A 119 -15.00 -11.31 10.94
CA GLY A 119 -16.05 -11.08 10.08
C GLY A 119 -16.96 -11.50 9.42
#